data_122beae5700afe99d69026b013e02d89
#
_entry.id   122beae5700afe99d69026b013e02d89
#
_cell.length_a   1.000
_cell.length_b   1.000
_cell.length_c   1.000
_cell.angle_alpha   90.00
_cell.angle_beta   90.00
_cell.angle_gamma   90.00
#
_symmetry.space_group_name_H-M   'P 1'
#
loop_
_entity.id
_entity.type
_entity.pdbx_description
1 polymer ?
#
loop_
_entity_poly.entity_id
_entity_poly.type
_entity_poly.pdbx_seq_one_letter_code
_entity_poly.pdbx_strand_id
1 'polypeptide(L)'
;MRAGASRKTAQRILKKVRSDVYHDMGTSDIYKLVLQAISEEKDAMGLHQRYQLKEAIMRLGPSGFTFENYVADLLKYYDLQVSGIRVQVKGKCALHEIDLIGMSNSRQFMIECKHNSHRGTFVGLKVTLYTHARFLDASPRFSGEIIFCNTKISENAKKYANCIGQQVFSWRYPSEKSLEKVIEQNKLYPITILNLTSKELDIFSSIGMMIAKDLLEYDEVKLSKKTGIHTKRIHNLQALVKQILQ
;
A
#
# COMPACT_ATOMS: atom_id res chain seq x y z
N MET A 1 9.35 8.31 15.49
CA MET A 1 8.67 9.32 14.64
C MET A 1 8.34 8.68 13.32
N ARG A 2 7.17 8.95 12.78
CA ARG A 2 6.78 8.42 11.48
C ARG A 2 7.71 8.94 10.37
N ALA A 3 7.81 8.21 9.29
CA ALA A 3 8.68 8.50 8.14
C ALA A 3 10.19 8.49 8.45
N GLY A 4 10.63 8.03 9.61
CA GLY A 4 12.04 7.85 9.92
C GLY A 4 12.83 9.14 10.18
N ALA A 5 12.16 10.28 10.44
CA ALA A 5 12.87 11.52 10.80
C ALA A 5 13.60 11.40 12.13
N SER A 6 14.82 11.94 12.22
CA SER A 6 15.52 12.08 13.48
C SER A 6 14.74 13.00 14.42
N ARG A 7 14.92 12.83 15.75
CA ARG A 7 14.29 13.73 16.74
C ARG A 7 14.67 15.20 16.49
N LYS A 8 15.92 15.47 16.16
CA LYS A 8 16.43 16.81 15.87
C LYS A 8 15.76 17.43 14.63
N THR A 9 15.69 16.67 13.53
CA THR A 9 15.00 17.08 12.29
C THR A 9 13.52 17.34 12.54
N ALA A 10 12.84 16.44 13.24
CA ALA A 10 11.41 16.62 13.53
C ALA A 10 11.14 17.83 14.43
N GLN A 11 12.03 18.16 15.37
CA GLN A 11 11.89 19.36 16.19
C GLN A 11 12.05 20.65 15.38
N ARG A 12 13.03 20.68 14.43
CA ARG A 12 13.20 21.83 13.52
C ARG A 12 11.96 22.04 12.66
N ILE A 13 11.47 20.97 12.03
CA ILE A 13 10.24 21.01 11.21
C ILE A 13 9.04 21.49 12.06
N LEU A 14 8.88 20.94 13.27
CA LEU A 14 7.79 21.32 14.17
C LEU A 14 7.85 22.81 14.56
N LYS A 15 9.06 23.32 14.87
CA LYS A 15 9.23 24.74 15.20
C LYS A 15 8.79 25.65 14.03
N LYS A 16 9.19 25.28 12.80
CA LYS A 16 8.84 26.03 11.60
C LYS A 16 7.33 25.99 11.29
N VAL A 17 6.73 24.81 11.37
CA VAL A 17 5.29 24.65 11.12
C VAL A 17 4.48 25.41 12.18
N ARG A 18 4.91 25.41 13.45
CA ARG A 18 4.19 26.13 14.53
C ARG A 18 4.15 27.65 14.33
N SER A 19 5.16 28.25 13.68
CA SER A 19 5.12 29.71 13.41
C SER A 19 4.08 30.09 12.37
N ASP A 20 3.70 29.17 11.49
CA ASP A 20 2.86 29.45 10.34
C ASP A 20 1.41 28.93 10.50
N VAL A 21 1.16 28.16 11.58
CA VAL A 21 -0.20 27.67 11.92
C VAL A 21 -0.99 28.74 12.63
N TYR A 22 -2.22 28.99 12.19
CA TYR A 22 -3.19 29.89 12.79
C TYR A 22 -4.47 29.15 13.20
N HIS A 23 -5.30 29.81 14.00
CA HIS A 23 -6.58 29.26 14.47
C HIS A 23 -7.48 28.91 13.28
N ASP A 24 -8.15 27.76 13.32
CA ASP A 24 -9.02 27.22 12.26
C ASP A 24 -8.34 26.85 10.94
N MET A 25 -7.00 26.77 10.89
CA MET A 25 -6.30 26.26 9.72
C MET A 25 -6.72 24.81 9.41
N GLY A 26 -7.11 24.56 8.15
CA GLY A 26 -7.51 23.22 7.71
C GLY A 26 -6.37 22.20 7.78
N THR A 27 -6.67 20.95 8.13
CA THR A 27 -5.67 19.88 8.23
C THR A 27 -4.90 19.65 6.92
N SER A 28 -5.53 19.93 5.77
CA SER A 28 -4.88 19.89 4.45
C SER A 28 -3.78 20.93 4.31
N ASP A 29 -3.99 22.13 4.83
CA ASP A 29 -3.03 23.22 4.74
C ASP A 29 -1.88 23.03 5.73
N ILE A 30 -2.18 22.54 6.95
CA ILE A 30 -1.15 22.09 7.89
C ILE A 30 -0.27 21.01 7.24
N TYR A 31 -0.86 20.06 6.51
CA TYR A 31 -0.11 19.02 5.81
C TYR A 31 0.82 19.60 4.74
N LYS A 32 0.38 20.61 3.97
CA LYS A 32 1.22 21.31 2.97
C LYS A 32 2.38 22.04 3.64
N LEU A 33 2.13 22.74 4.76
CA LEU A 33 3.19 23.40 5.54
C LEU A 33 4.26 22.40 6.02
N VAL A 34 3.83 21.23 6.50
CA VAL A 34 4.78 20.18 6.91
C VAL A 34 5.61 19.70 5.73
N LEU A 35 5.01 19.45 4.56
CA LEU A 35 5.73 19.04 3.36
C LEU A 35 6.73 20.11 2.90
N GLN A 36 6.34 21.37 2.92
CA GLN A 36 7.23 22.49 2.62
C GLN A 36 8.40 22.55 3.60
N ALA A 37 8.13 22.48 4.90
CA ALA A 37 9.17 22.49 5.92
C ALA A 37 10.14 21.30 5.79
N ILE A 38 9.66 20.11 5.39
CA ILE A 38 10.49 18.95 5.07
C ILE A 38 11.38 19.22 3.87
N SER A 39 10.86 19.83 2.80
CA SER A 39 11.62 20.07 1.57
C SER A 39 12.80 21.04 1.75
N GLU A 40 12.75 21.86 2.78
CA GLU A 40 13.81 22.83 3.12
C GLU A 40 14.89 22.26 4.06
N GLU A 41 14.68 21.04 4.58
CA GLU A 41 15.65 20.35 5.43
C GLU A 41 16.73 19.64 4.60
N LYS A 42 17.96 20.09 4.66
CA LYS A 42 19.10 19.51 3.92
C LYS A 42 19.35 18.03 4.24
N ASP A 43 19.10 17.63 5.49
CA ASP A 43 19.35 16.27 5.98
C ASP A 43 18.12 15.34 5.87
N ALA A 44 17.09 15.73 5.14
CA ALA A 44 15.85 14.98 5.06
C ALA A 44 15.68 14.25 3.72
N MET A 45 16.78 13.72 3.16
CA MET A 45 16.74 12.97 1.90
C MET A 45 15.73 11.80 2.00
N GLY A 46 14.83 11.75 1.04
CA GLY A 46 13.75 10.75 1.01
C GLY A 46 12.65 10.92 2.07
N LEU A 47 12.82 11.81 3.07
CA LEU A 47 11.82 12.02 4.12
C LEU A 47 10.51 12.58 3.56
N HIS A 48 10.59 13.47 2.57
CA HIS A 48 9.43 14.02 1.89
C HIS A 48 8.56 12.91 1.28
N GLN A 49 9.16 11.97 0.58
CA GLN A 49 8.49 10.83 -0.03
C GLN A 49 7.92 9.88 1.04
N ARG A 50 8.71 9.51 2.04
CA ARG A 50 8.24 8.65 3.15
C ARG A 50 7.06 9.27 3.89
N TYR A 51 7.07 10.59 4.09
CA TYR A 51 5.94 11.30 4.71
C TYR A 51 4.66 11.24 3.85
N GLN A 52 4.81 11.12 2.52
CA GLN A 52 3.71 10.96 1.57
C GLN A 52 3.29 9.50 1.34
N LEU A 53 3.78 8.53 2.13
CA LEU A 53 3.46 7.11 1.94
C LEU A 53 1.95 6.85 1.81
N LYS A 54 1.13 7.51 2.64
CA LYS A 54 -0.33 7.33 2.57
C LYS A 54 -0.91 7.77 1.23
N GLU A 55 -0.46 8.89 0.70
CA GLU A 55 -0.84 9.40 -0.62
C GLU A 55 -0.35 8.48 -1.74
N ALA A 56 0.86 7.95 -1.60
CA ALA A 56 1.40 7.00 -2.57
C ALA A 56 0.54 5.73 -2.66
N ILE A 57 0.11 5.16 -1.52
CA ILE A 57 -0.81 4.02 -1.49
C ILE A 57 -2.17 4.38 -2.10
N MET A 58 -2.68 5.59 -1.86
CA MET A 58 -3.97 6.03 -2.43
C MET A 58 -3.90 6.23 -3.94
N ARG A 59 -2.71 6.47 -4.52
CA ARG A 59 -2.49 6.56 -5.97
C ARG A 59 -2.35 5.22 -6.69
N LEU A 60 -2.39 4.08 -5.98
CA LEU A 60 -2.42 2.75 -6.59
C LEU A 60 -3.76 2.41 -7.27
N GLY A 61 -4.72 3.31 -7.31
CA GLY A 61 -5.97 3.20 -8.05
C GLY A 61 -6.10 4.33 -9.10
N PRO A 62 -7.10 4.37 -9.98
CA PRO A 62 -8.37 3.61 -9.98
C PRO A 62 -8.39 2.36 -10.87
N SER A 63 -7.33 2.06 -11.62
CA SER A 63 -7.26 0.78 -12.35
C SER A 63 -7.11 -0.35 -11.33
N GLY A 64 -8.19 -0.93 -10.85
CA GLY A 64 -8.32 -1.84 -9.71
C GLY A 64 -7.22 -2.89 -9.50
N PHE A 65 -6.41 -3.14 -10.49
CA PHE A 65 -5.38 -4.19 -10.49
C PHE A 65 -4.06 -3.78 -9.83
N THR A 66 -3.75 -2.49 -9.71
CA THR A 66 -2.47 -2.06 -9.15
C THR A 66 -2.35 -2.33 -7.65
N PHE A 67 -3.43 -2.15 -6.89
CA PHE A 67 -3.43 -2.45 -5.46
C PHE A 67 -3.37 -3.95 -5.18
N GLU A 68 -4.08 -4.77 -5.95
CA GLU A 68 -4.02 -6.23 -5.86
C GLU A 68 -2.60 -6.75 -6.15
N ASN A 69 -1.97 -6.30 -7.23
CA ASN A 69 -0.60 -6.66 -7.57
C ASN A 69 0.38 -6.23 -6.45
N TYR A 70 0.20 -5.03 -5.91
CA TYR A 70 1.01 -4.56 -4.79
C TYR A 70 0.82 -5.43 -3.53
N VAL A 71 -0.42 -5.78 -3.18
CA VAL A 71 -0.70 -6.69 -2.05
C VAL A 71 -0.10 -8.07 -2.30
N ALA A 72 -0.15 -8.57 -3.53
CA ALA A 72 0.49 -9.84 -3.90
C ALA A 72 1.98 -9.86 -3.54
N ASP A 73 2.71 -8.78 -3.86
CA ASP A 73 4.14 -8.64 -3.50
C ASP A 73 4.36 -8.56 -1.98
N LEU A 74 3.35 -8.11 -1.22
CA LEU A 74 3.43 -8.04 0.24
C LEU A 74 3.13 -9.36 0.94
N LEU A 75 2.44 -10.33 0.30
CA LEU A 75 1.91 -11.53 0.98
C LEU A 75 2.99 -12.33 1.72
N LYS A 76 4.23 -12.39 1.21
CA LYS A 76 5.35 -13.07 1.88
C LYS A 76 5.67 -12.50 3.28
N TYR A 77 5.34 -11.24 3.53
CA TYR A 77 5.51 -10.60 4.85
C TYR A 77 4.32 -10.86 5.79
N TYR A 78 3.31 -11.55 5.27
CA TYR A 78 2.14 -12.04 6.01
C TYR A 78 2.12 -13.58 6.10
N ASP A 79 3.28 -14.22 5.84
CA ASP A 79 3.47 -15.67 5.88
C ASP A 79 2.60 -16.41 4.84
N LEU A 80 2.35 -15.75 3.71
CA LEU A 80 1.57 -16.25 2.59
C LEU A 80 2.39 -16.21 1.30
N GLN A 81 2.22 -17.23 0.48
CA GLN A 81 2.70 -17.26 -0.91
C GLN A 81 1.54 -17.03 -1.87
N VAL A 82 1.77 -16.27 -2.94
CA VAL A 82 0.76 -16.07 -3.99
C VAL A 82 0.58 -17.35 -4.78
N SER A 83 -0.64 -17.86 -4.87
CA SER A 83 -0.99 -19.02 -5.72
C SER A 83 -2.01 -18.69 -6.82
N GLY A 84 -2.55 -17.47 -6.83
CA GLY A 84 -3.43 -16.98 -7.88
C GLY A 84 -3.75 -15.50 -7.73
N ILE A 85 -3.95 -14.82 -8.85
CA ILE A 85 -4.34 -13.41 -8.94
C ILE A 85 -5.53 -13.34 -9.88
N ARG A 86 -6.65 -12.71 -9.45
CA ARG A 86 -7.90 -12.57 -10.20
C ARG A 86 -8.40 -13.90 -10.78
N VAL A 87 -8.59 -14.86 -9.88
CA VAL A 87 -8.96 -16.23 -10.26
C VAL A 87 -10.47 -16.38 -10.22
N GLN A 88 -11.05 -16.87 -11.29
CA GLN A 88 -12.47 -17.29 -11.31
C GLN A 88 -12.63 -18.61 -10.54
N VAL A 89 -13.44 -18.59 -9.50
CA VAL A 89 -13.71 -19.74 -8.64
C VAL A 89 -15.21 -20.04 -8.67
N LYS A 90 -15.56 -21.26 -9.06
CA LYS A 90 -16.95 -21.73 -8.99
C LYS A 90 -17.28 -22.05 -7.52
N GLY A 91 -18.19 -21.30 -6.94
CA GLY A 91 -18.80 -21.59 -5.66
C GLY A 91 -19.92 -22.64 -5.78
N LYS A 92 -20.60 -22.89 -4.68
CA LYS A 92 -21.81 -23.74 -4.64
C LYS A 92 -22.96 -23.12 -5.44
N CYS A 93 -23.14 -21.81 -5.30
CA CYS A 93 -24.27 -21.08 -5.89
C CYS A 93 -23.85 -20.19 -7.06
N ALA A 94 -22.66 -19.58 -7.03
CA ALA A 94 -22.25 -18.59 -8.00
C ALA A 94 -20.77 -18.73 -8.43
N LEU A 95 -20.40 -18.03 -9.52
CA LEU A 95 -19.04 -17.85 -9.95
C LEU A 95 -18.49 -16.58 -9.28
N HIS A 96 -17.33 -16.68 -8.64
CA HIS A 96 -16.68 -15.56 -7.94
C HIS A 96 -15.32 -15.25 -8.55
N GLU A 97 -15.04 -13.99 -8.80
CA GLU A 97 -13.69 -13.53 -9.02
C GLU A 97 -13.03 -13.28 -7.65
N ILE A 98 -11.94 -13.98 -7.39
CA ILE A 98 -11.14 -13.84 -6.18
C ILE A 98 -9.91 -13.01 -6.50
N ASP A 99 -9.72 -11.90 -5.80
CA ASP A 99 -8.64 -10.94 -6.08
C ASP A 99 -7.28 -11.61 -5.97
N LEU A 100 -7.02 -12.30 -4.84
CA LEU A 100 -5.81 -13.07 -4.63
C LEU A 100 -6.12 -14.40 -3.93
N ILE A 101 -5.35 -15.43 -4.25
CA ILE A 101 -5.29 -16.66 -3.49
C ILE A 101 -3.92 -16.74 -2.83
N GLY A 102 -3.91 -16.73 -1.50
CA GLY A 102 -2.71 -16.93 -0.69
C GLY A 102 -2.58 -18.38 -0.24
N MET A 103 -1.35 -18.87 -0.11
CA MET A 103 -1.06 -20.22 0.40
C MET A 103 -0.12 -20.13 1.61
N SER A 104 -0.47 -20.85 2.67
CA SER A 104 0.41 -21.10 3.83
C SER A 104 0.20 -22.50 4.35
N ASN A 105 1.28 -23.24 4.59
CA ASN A 105 1.24 -24.63 5.10
C ASN A 105 0.23 -25.53 4.37
N SER A 106 0.26 -25.50 3.03
CA SER A 106 -0.65 -26.25 2.14
C SER A 106 -2.13 -25.87 2.28
N ARG A 107 -2.45 -24.77 2.96
CA ARG A 107 -3.80 -24.21 3.08
C ARG A 107 -3.98 -23.01 2.17
N GLN A 108 -5.09 -22.97 1.46
CA GLN A 108 -5.44 -21.81 0.61
C GLN A 108 -6.33 -20.84 1.38
N PHE A 109 -6.06 -19.54 1.16
CA PHE A 109 -6.83 -18.44 1.74
C PHE A 109 -7.40 -17.57 0.62
N MET A 110 -8.69 -17.28 0.71
CA MET A 110 -9.35 -16.31 -0.15
C MET A 110 -8.99 -14.90 0.32
N ILE A 111 -8.51 -14.05 -0.57
CA ILE A 111 -8.07 -12.70 -0.22
C ILE A 111 -8.86 -11.68 -1.05
N GLU A 112 -9.51 -10.75 -0.36
CA GLU A 112 -10.18 -9.57 -0.92
C GLU A 112 -9.30 -8.34 -0.74
N CYS A 113 -9.09 -7.58 -1.80
CA CYS A 113 -8.30 -6.35 -1.81
C CYS A 113 -9.22 -5.13 -1.97
N LYS A 114 -9.35 -4.31 -0.93
CA LYS A 114 -10.21 -3.12 -0.97
C LYS A 114 -9.40 -1.84 -1.02
N HIS A 115 -9.30 -1.25 -2.21
CA HIS A 115 -8.67 0.05 -2.43
C HIS A 115 -9.68 1.20 -2.39
N ASN A 116 -9.32 2.28 -1.71
CA ASN A 116 -10.05 3.54 -1.72
C ASN A 116 -9.09 4.68 -2.07
N SER A 117 -9.42 5.48 -3.07
CA SER A 117 -8.62 6.63 -3.53
C SER A 117 -8.93 7.94 -2.77
N HIS A 118 -10.02 7.99 -1.99
CA HIS A 118 -10.45 9.18 -1.29
C HIS A 118 -10.03 9.17 0.18
N ARG A 119 -9.52 10.31 0.67
CA ARG A 119 -9.20 10.51 2.09
C ARG A 119 -10.48 10.47 2.93
N GLY A 120 -10.35 10.02 4.18
CA GLY A 120 -11.47 9.95 5.11
C GLY A 120 -12.40 8.75 4.96
N THR A 121 -12.23 7.96 3.89
CA THR A 121 -12.98 6.71 3.70
C THR A 121 -12.48 5.61 4.64
N PHE A 122 -13.37 4.65 4.91
CA PHE A 122 -13.06 3.46 5.68
C PHE A 122 -13.82 2.25 5.12
N VAL A 123 -13.29 1.06 5.40
CA VAL A 123 -13.98 -0.20 5.10
C VAL A 123 -14.98 -0.48 6.22
N GLY A 124 -16.26 -0.53 5.84
CA GLY A 124 -17.38 -0.78 6.75
C GLY A 124 -17.80 -2.24 6.81
N LEU A 125 -18.78 -2.52 7.68
CA LEU A 125 -19.34 -3.86 7.92
C LEU A 125 -19.82 -4.56 6.64
N LYS A 126 -20.34 -3.81 5.66
CA LYS A 126 -20.83 -4.38 4.38
C LYS A 126 -19.73 -5.18 3.65
N VAL A 127 -18.49 -4.72 3.66
CA VAL A 127 -17.38 -5.41 2.99
C VAL A 127 -17.06 -6.72 3.69
N THR A 128 -16.99 -6.73 5.02
CA THR A 128 -16.70 -7.95 5.80
C THR A 128 -17.81 -9.00 5.63
N LEU A 129 -19.07 -8.58 5.66
CA LEU A 129 -20.23 -9.45 5.40
C LEU A 129 -20.21 -10.04 3.98
N TYR A 130 -19.97 -9.19 2.98
CA TYR A 130 -19.93 -9.63 1.57
C TYR A 130 -18.78 -10.61 1.31
N THR A 131 -17.59 -10.33 1.83
CA THR A 131 -16.43 -11.22 1.71
C THR A 131 -16.72 -12.56 2.36
N HIS A 132 -17.33 -12.56 3.56
CA HIS A 132 -17.68 -13.78 4.27
C HIS A 132 -18.73 -14.62 3.49
N ALA A 133 -19.76 -14.01 2.95
CA ALA A 133 -20.75 -14.71 2.13
C ALA A 133 -20.10 -15.39 0.91
N ARG A 134 -19.17 -14.71 0.23
CA ARG A 134 -18.38 -15.29 -0.89
C ARG A 134 -17.52 -16.45 -0.42
N PHE A 135 -16.85 -16.31 0.73
CA PHE A 135 -16.03 -17.37 1.31
C PHE A 135 -16.87 -18.62 1.60
N LEU A 136 -18.05 -18.48 2.20
CA LEU A 136 -18.97 -19.59 2.48
C LEU A 136 -19.44 -20.29 1.20
N ASP A 137 -19.73 -19.55 0.14
CA ASP A 137 -20.14 -20.13 -1.14
C ASP A 137 -18.97 -20.85 -1.86
N ALA A 138 -17.77 -20.31 -1.77
CA ALA A 138 -16.55 -20.86 -2.37
C ALA A 138 -15.93 -22.02 -1.55
N SER A 139 -16.43 -22.29 -0.33
CA SER A 139 -16.03 -23.41 0.53
C SER A 139 -16.41 -24.77 -0.11
N PRO A 140 -15.62 -25.85 0.06
CA PRO A 140 -14.52 -26.00 1.01
C PRO A 140 -13.12 -25.70 0.45
N ARG A 141 -12.98 -25.04 -0.69
CA ARG A 141 -11.67 -24.77 -1.32
C ARG A 141 -10.72 -24.00 -0.42
N PHE A 142 -11.23 -23.05 0.37
CA PHE A 142 -10.42 -22.15 1.18
C PHE A 142 -10.51 -22.50 2.66
N SER A 143 -9.37 -22.45 3.36
CA SER A 143 -9.27 -22.67 4.80
C SER A 143 -9.55 -21.39 5.63
N GLY A 144 -9.67 -20.26 4.98
CA GLY A 144 -9.96 -18.97 5.61
C GLY A 144 -10.03 -17.84 4.61
N GLU A 145 -10.42 -16.69 5.11
CA GLU A 145 -10.60 -15.46 4.32
C GLU A 145 -9.84 -14.29 4.92
N ILE A 146 -9.30 -13.43 4.07
CA ILE A 146 -8.47 -12.30 4.46
C ILE A 146 -8.90 -11.06 3.68
N ILE A 147 -8.97 -9.91 4.35
CA ILE A 147 -9.20 -8.63 3.70
C ILE A 147 -7.95 -7.76 3.85
N PHE A 148 -7.42 -7.26 2.73
CA PHE A 148 -6.45 -6.20 2.68
C PHE A 148 -7.12 -4.88 2.28
N CYS A 149 -6.89 -3.81 3.04
CA CYS A 149 -7.41 -2.51 2.66
C CYS A 149 -6.43 -1.36 2.96
N ASN A 150 -6.35 -0.43 2.03
CA ASN A 150 -5.46 0.74 2.16
C ASN A 150 -5.99 1.83 3.09
N THR A 151 -7.19 1.69 3.66
CA THR A 151 -7.81 2.67 4.56
C THR A 151 -8.05 2.10 5.96
N LYS A 152 -8.70 2.86 6.82
CA LYS A 152 -9.14 2.37 8.14
C LYS A 152 -10.28 1.37 7.97
N ILE A 153 -10.47 0.52 8.97
CA ILE A 153 -11.63 -0.35 9.11
C ILE A 153 -12.51 0.16 10.26
N SER A 154 -13.83 0.09 10.12
CA SER A 154 -14.78 0.50 11.15
C SER A 154 -14.79 -0.46 12.35
N GLU A 155 -15.18 0.02 13.54
CA GLU A 155 -15.23 -0.81 14.74
C GLU A 155 -16.22 -1.98 14.60
N ASN A 156 -17.36 -1.76 13.95
CA ASN A 156 -18.34 -2.85 13.72
C ASN A 156 -17.78 -3.91 12.76
N ALA A 157 -17.02 -3.51 11.72
CA ALA A 157 -16.36 -4.45 10.82
C ALA A 157 -15.27 -5.26 11.55
N LYS A 158 -14.48 -4.62 12.45
CA LYS A 158 -13.51 -5.35 13.29
C LYS A 158 -14.18 -6.37 14.20
N LYS A 159 -15.23 -5.95 14.90
CA LYS A 159 -16.00 -6.83 15.81
C LYS A 159 -16.54 -8.05 15.07
N TYR A 160 -17.13 -7.83 13.89
CA TYR A 160 -17.65 -8.91 13.06
C TYR A 160 -16.53 -9.85 12.58
N ALA A 161 -15.49 -9.29 11.97
CA ALA A 161 -14.36 -10.07 11.47
C ALA A 161 -13.73 -10.95 12.57
N ASN A 162 -13.48 -10.38 13.75
CA ASN A 162 -12.94 -11.12 14.90
C ASN A 162 -13.90 -12.23 15.38
N CYS A 163 -15.19 -11.99 15.35
CA CYS A 163 -16.20 -12.96 15.78
C CYS A 163 -16.21 -14.22 14.89
N ILE A 164 -16.04 -14.06 13.58
CA ILE A 164 -16.10 -15.15 12.60
C ILE A 164 -14.72 -15.70 12.20
N GLY A 165 -13.64 -15.16 12.77
CA GLY A 165 -12.26 -15.57 12.42
C GLY A 165 -11.76 -15.04 11.08
N GLN A 166 -12.42 -14.02 10.48
CA GLN A 166 -11.97 -13.34 9.29
C GLN A 166 -10.75 -12.46 9.60
N GLN A 167 -9.64 -12.64 8.87
CA GLN A 167 -8.46 -11.82 9.05
C GLN A 167 -8.60 -10.49 8.28
N VAL A 168 -8.18 -9.38 8.88
CA VAL A 168 -8.20 -8.07 8.24
C VAL A 168 -6.89 -7.34 8.46
N PHE A 169 -6.23 -6.96 7.36
CA PHE A 169 -5.04 -6.12 7.34
C PHE A 169 -5.39 -4.77 6.70
N SER A 170 -5.57 -3.77 7.55
CA SER A 170 -5.89 -2.41 7.10
C SER A 170 -4.71 -1.46 7.29
N TRP A 171 -4.86 -0.20 6.95
CA TRP A 171 -3.78 0.78 7.05
C TRP A 171 -3.08 0.78 8.42
N ARG A 172 -3.85 0.68 9.53
CA ARG A 172 -3.35 0.68 10.91
C ARG A 172 -3.90 -0.44 11.78
N TYR A 173 -4.44 -1.49 11.19
CA TYR A 173 -5.00 -2.62 11.94
C TYR A 173 -4.63 -3.93 11.23
N PRO A 174 -4.28 -4.96 12.00
CA PRO A 174 -4.00 -4.94 13.44
C PRO A 174 -2.73 -4.13 13.75
N SER A 175 -2.58 -3.62 14.97
CA SER A 175 -1.45 -2.75 15.36
C SER A 175 -0.08 -3.36 15.08
N GLU A 176 0.04 -4.69 15.25
CA GLU A 176 1.32 -5.40 15.12
C GLU A 176 1.71 -5.68 13.67
N LYS A 177 0.74 -5.87 12.78
CA LYS A 177 0.97 -6.31 11.38
C LYS A 177 0.12 -5.51 10.39
N SER A 178 -0.05 -4.21 10.64
CA SER A 178 -0.79 -3.31 9.73
C SER A 178 0.00 -3.02 8.46
N LEU A 179 -0.71 -2.61 7.38
CA LEU A 179 -0.05 -2.26 6.12
C LEU A 179 1.03 -1.19 6.32
N GLU A 180 0.70 -0.07 7.01
CA GLU A 180 1.67 1.01 7.30
C GLU A 180 2.93 0.44 7.94
N LYS A 181 2.78 -0.37 8.99
CA LYS A 181 3.92 -0.94 9.74
C LYS A 181 4.76 -1.90 8.92
N VAL A 182 4.13 -2.82 8.19
CA VAL A 182 4.84 -3.80 7.34
C VAL A 182 5.60 -3.09 6.22
N ILE A 183 5.01 -2.08 5.59
CA ILE A 183 5.65 -1.29 4.54
C ILE A 183 6.87 -0.54 5.09
N GLU A 184 6.71 0.18 6.20
CA GLU A 184 7.81 0.98 6.78
C GLU A 184 8.97 0.10 7.28
N GLN A 185 8.66 -0.97 8.03
CA GLN A 185 9.67 -1.86 8.60
C GLN A 185 10.50 -2.60 7.55
N ASN A 186 9.88 -2.98 6.42
CA ASN A 186 10.54 -3.74 5.36
C ASN A 186 10.89 -2.88 4.14
N LYS A 187 10.71 -1.55 4.23
CA LYS A 187 10.96 -0.59 3.14
C LYS A 187 10.27 -1.00 1.83
N LEU A 188 8.99 -1.42 1.92
CA LEU A 188 8.18 -1.90 0.80
C LEU A 188 7.36 -0.77 0.19
N TYR A 189 7.98 0.38 0.01
CA TYR A 189 7.30 1.55 -0.54
C TYR A 189 6.73 1.26 -1.93
N PRO A 190 5.45 1.60 -2.18
CA PRO A 190 4.85 1.37 -3.50
C PRO A 190 5.56 2.21 -4.57
N ILE A 191 5.58 1.74 -5.79
CA ILE A 191 6.22 2.42 -6.93
C ILE A 191 5.68 3.86 -7.13
N THR A 192 4.42 4.11 -6.77
CA THR A 192 3.76 5.41 -6.82
C THR A 192 4.37 6.46 -5.87
N ILE A 193 5.25 6.07 -4.94
CA ILE A 193 6.00 7.01 -4.09
C ILE A 193 6.98 7.85 -4.91
N LEU A 194 7.32 7.42 -6.11
CA LEU A 194 8.27 8.07 -7.01
C LEU A 194 7.65 9.16 -7.91
N ASN A 195 6.40 9.55 -7.65
CA ASN A 195 5.69 10.54 -8.46
C ASN A 195 5.74 10.24 -9.97
N LEU A 196 5.28 9.04 -10.31
CA LEU A 196 5.18 8.58 -11.69
C LEU A 196 4.01 9.24 -12.42
N THR A 197 4.15 9.39 -13.74
CA THR A 197 3.00 9.66 -14.61
C THR A 197 2.10 8.42 -14.69
N SER A 198 0.83 8.60 -15.09
CA SER A 198 -0.09 7.46 -15.29
C SER A 198 0.49 6.42 -16.26
N LYS A 199 1.11 6.89 -17.37
CA LYS A 199 1.75 6.01 -18.35
C LYS A 199 2.92 5.21 -17.76
N GLU A 200 3.77 5.84 -16.94
CA GLU A 200 4.87 5.14 -16.26
C GLU A 200 4.33 4.11 -15.25
N LEU A 201 3.25 4.45 -14.51
CA LEU A 201 2.61 3.53 -13.59
C LEU A 201 2.04 2.31 -14.32
N ASP A 202 1.35 2.51 -15.43
CA ASP A 202 0.80 1.43 -16.25
C ASP A 202 1.92 0.50 -16.77
N ILE A 203 3.04 1.08 -17.23
CA ILE A 203 4.21 0.32 -17.69
C ILE A 203 4.78 -0.53 -16.53
N PHE A 204 5.05 0.06 -15.37
CA PHE A 204 5.59 -0.69 -14.23
C PHE A 204 4.62 -1.76 -13.74
N SER A 205 3.33 -1.45 -13.69
CA SER A 205 2.29 -2.42 -13.33
C SER A 205 2.22 -3.59 -14.31
N SER A 206 2.34 -3.34 -15.62
CA SER A 206 2.29 -4.38 -16.65
C SER A 206 3.45 -5.37 -16.57
N ILE A 207 4.59 -4.95 -16.03
CA ILE A 207 5.76 -5.82 -15.81
C ILE A 207 5.85 -6.36 -14.37
N GLY A 208 4.79 -6.16 -13.55
CA GLY A 208 4.72 -6.65 -12.17
C GLY A 208 5.62 -5.91 -11.18
N MET A 209 6.08 -4.70 -11.49
CA MET A 209 6.99 -3.93 -10.64
C MET A 209 6.21 -2.93 -9.78
N MET A 210 5.74 -3.37 -8.62
CA MET A 210 4.89 -2.55 -7.75
C MET A 210 5.62 -1.97 -6.54
N ILE A 211 6.82 -2.44 -6.22
CA ILE A 211 7.63 -1.98 -5.08
C ILE A 211 8.81 -1.15 -5.59
N ALA A 212 8.98 0.05 -5.04
CA ALA A 212 9.99 1.00 -5.51
C ALA A 212 11.43 0.45 -5.44
N LYS A 213 11.78 -0.32 -4.39
CA LYS A 213 13.13 -0.89 -4.24
C LYS A 213 13.49 -1.88 -5.34
N ASP A 214 12.52 -2.51 -5.99
CA ASP A 214 12.77 -3.50 -7.04
C ASP A 214 13.40 -2.86 -8.29
N LEU A 215 13.27 -1.53 -8.47
CA LEU A 215 14.01 -0.82 -9.51
C LEU A 215 15.53 -0.98 -9.38
N LEU A 216 16.04 -1.15 -8.16
CA LEU A 216 17.48 -1.27 -7.91
C LEU A 216 18.06 -2.64 -8.29
N GLU A 217 17.19 -3.62 -8.52
CA GLU A 217 17.60 -4.96 -8.97
C GLU A 217 17.96 -4.99 -10.48
N TYR A 218 17.66 -3.92 -11.20
CA TYR A 218 17.87 -3.81 -12.63
C TYR A 218 18.95 -2.80 -12.99
N ASP A 219 19.76 -3.14 -13.99
CA ASP A 219 20.60 -2.18 -14.68
C ASP A 219 19.75 -1.15 -15.44
N GLU A 220 20.17 0.11 -15.43
CA GLU A 220 19.43 1.25 -16.02
C GLU A 220 19.11 1.04 -17.51
N VAL A 221 20.06 0.53 -18.28
CA VAL A 221 19.90 0.30 -19.72
C VAL A 221 18.93 -0.85 -19.98
N LYS A 222 19.05 -1.94 -19.21
CA LYS A 222 18.15 -3.09 -19.31
C LYS A 222 16.72 -2.69 -18.94
N LEU A 223 16.54 -1.92 -17.87
CA LEU A 223 15.22 -1.45 -17.46
C LEU A 223 14.62 -0.47 -18.48
N SER A 224 15.43 0.43 -19.03
CA SER A 224 15.01 1.34 -20.10
C SER A 224 14.51 0.57 -21.34
N LYS A 225 15.24 -0.47 -21.77
CA LYS A 225 14.80 -1.33 -22.89
C LYS A 225 13.50 -2.09 -22.58
N LYS A 226 13.35 -2.59 -21.35
CA LYS A 226 12.17 -3.36 -20.93
C LYS A 226 10.91 -2.48 -20.83
N THR A 227 11.07 -1.23 -20.41
CA THR A 227 9.96 -0.30 -20.12
C THR A 227 9.69 0.71 -21.23
N GLY A 228 10.65 0.97 -22.11
CA GLY A 228 10.60 2.09 -23.06
C GLY A 228 10.78 3.47 -22.40
N ILE A 229 11.04 3.52 -21.08
CA ILE A 229 11.31 4.76 -20.36
C ILE A 229 12.78 5.16 -20.58
N HIS A 230 13.01 6.42 -20.88
CA HIS A 230 14.36 6.92 -21.17
C HIS A 230 15.34 6.67 -20.01
N THR A 231 16.56 6.22 -20.31
CA THR A 231 17.60 5.83 -19.34
C THR A 231 17.84 6.90 -18.26
N LYS A 232 17.91 8.19 -18.65
CA LYS A 232 18.05 9.29 -17.69
C LYS A 232 16.90 9.36 -16.68
N ARG A 233 15.67 9.05 -17.09
CA ARG A 233 14.51 8.98 -16.18
C ARG A 233 14.64 7.81 -15.22
N ILE A 234 15.04 6.64 -15.72
CA ILE A 234 15.31 5.45 -14.89
C ILE A 234 16.40 5.77 -13.85
N HIS A 235 17.52 6.37 -14.28
CA HIS A 235 18.59 6.81 -13.37
C HIS A 235 18.05 7.70 -12.24
N ASN A 236 17.25 8.72 -12.57
CA ASN A 236 16.66 9.62 -11.58
C ASN A 236 15.72 8.89 -10.61
N LEU A 237 14.90 7.96 -11.12
CA LEU A 237 14.03 7.14 -10.28
C LEU A 237 14.83 6.27 -9.32
N GLN A 238 15.87 5.59 -9.80
CA GLN A 238 16.75 4.76 -8.95
C GLN A 238 17.51 5.60 -7.92
N ALA A 239 17.99 6.78 -8.27
CA ALA A 239 18.62 7.70 -7.34
C ALA A 239 17.65 8.12 -6.22
N LEU A 240 16.39 8.43 -6.57
CA LEU A 240 15.35 8.75 -5.60
C LEU A 240 15.03 7.55 -4.68
N VAL A 241 14.94 6.34 -5.23
CA VAL A 241 14.75 5.13 -4.42
C VAL A 241 15.86 4.97 -3.39
N LYS A 242 17.13 5.14 -3.78
CA LYS A 242 18.27 5.07 -2.84
C LYS A 242 18.10 6.06 -1.69
N GLN A 243 17.62 7.28 -1.95
CA GLN A 243 17.36 8.29 -0.92
C GLN A 243 16.19 7.90 0.00
N ILE A 244 15.13 7.30 -0.54
CA ILE A 244 13.97 6.85 0.25
C ILE A 244 14.33 5.69 1.19
N LEU A 245 15.27 4.84 0.78
CA LEU A 245 15.67 3.65 1.54
C LEU A 245 16.71 3.94 2.65
N GLN A 246 17.30 5.12 2.66
CA GLN A 246 18.16 5.58 3.77
C GLN A 246 17.33 5.88 5.01
#